data_b152a31500980def70c9e4c23da6f1b9
#
_entry.id   b152a31500980def70c9e4c23da6f1b9
#
_cell.length_a   1.000
_cell.length_b   1.000
_cell.length_c   1.000
_cell.angle_alpha   90.00
_cell.angle_beta   90.00
_cell.angle_gamma   90.00
#
_symmetry.space_group_name_H-M   'P 1'
#
loop_
_entity.id
_entity.type
_entity.pdbx_description
1 polymer ?
#
loop_
_entity_poly.entity_id
_entity_poly.type
_entity_poly.pdbx_seq_one_letter_code
_entity_poly.pdbx_strand_id
1 'polypeptide(L)'
;MRDSKKNRTYTVAAIFGSPGKEGRSSTLHDAFLRPFQKQCTVIKMYVYEMDIQPCTGCGFCADRVDCIFKDDMIAAYTTLLNADLITVSSPLYFSSLTGSLKCFIDRCQVFWELRKRSLEQQERKYGFFISVGGGDYPRMFEPSTIIIRHFFNTLGCIFDEKEYQLYGKLDTGDVVSREMTERAESMGQRYLHYIAGGEK
;
A
#
# COMPACT_ATOMS: atom_id res chain seq x y z
N MET A 1 16.20 -25.98 6.50
CA MET A 1 14.75 -25.81 6.35
C MET A 1 14.45 -24.84 5.18
N ARG A 2 14.63 -25.29 3.93
CA ARG A 2 14.43 -24.44 2.69
C ARG A 2 13.44 -25.03 1.70
N ASP A 3 12.66 -26.06 2.04
CA ASP A 3 11.86 -26.85 1.06
C ASP A 3 10.34 -26.66 1.11
N SER A 4 9.79 -25.78 1.96
CA SER A 4 8.32 -25.62 2.08
C SER A 4 7.72 -24.49 1.20
N LYS A 5 8.53 -23.76 0.40
CA LYS A 5 8.05 -22.59 -0.39
C LYS A 5 7.56 -22.92 -1.82
N LYS A 6 7.69 -24.16 -2.28
CA LYS A 6 7.44 -24.50 -3.71
C LYS A 6 5.97 -24.52 -4.15
N ASN A 7 4.98 -24.42 -3.22
CA ASN A 7 3.55 -24.47 -3.57
C ASN A 7 2.69 -23.40 -2.86
N ARG A 8 3.30 -22.29 -2.37
CA ARG A 8 2.53 -21.22 -1.71
C ARG A 8 2.06 -20.20 -2.75
N THR A 9 0.77 -19.89 -2.78
CA THR A 9 0.24 -18.74 -3.51
C THR A 9 0.52 -17.46 -2.71
N TYR A 10 1.22 -16.51 -3.30
CA TYR A 10 1.51 -15.22 -2.67
C TYR A 10 0.28 -14.32 -2.68
N THR A 11 0.17 -13.48 -1.65
CA THR A 11 -0.93 -12.52 -1.49
C THR A 11 -0.43 -11.10 -1.64
N VAL A 12 -1.08 -10.33 -2.51
CA VAL A 12 -0.84 -8.91 -2.71
C VAL A 12 -2.02 -8.11 -2.18
N ALA A 13 -1.79 -7.27 -1.17
CA ALA A 13 -2.74 -6.29 -0.68
C ALA A 13 -2.56 -4.98 -1.46
N ALA A 14 -3.51 -4.63 -2.30
CA ALA A 14 -3.45 -3.44 -3.15
C ALA A 14 -4.43 -2.37 -2.66
N ILE A 15 -3.91 -1.29 -2.06
CA ILE A 15 -4.69 -0.20 -1.45
C ILE A 15 -4.79 0.95 -2.44
N PHE A 16 -5.99 1.26 -2.90
CA PHE A 16 -6.29 2.35 -3.82
C PHE A 16 -6.85 3.55 -3.06
N GLY A 17 -6.03 4.60 -2.94
CA GLY A 17 -6.37 5.84 -2.24
C GLY A 17 -7.03 6.91 -3.11
N SER A 18 -7.36 6.61 -4.36
CA SER A 18 -8.04 7.53 -5.27
C SER A 18 -9.56 7.42 -5.16
N PRO A 19 -10.34 8.54 -5.22
CA PRO A 19 -11.79 8.48 -5.34
C PRO A 19 -12.25 7.89 -6.69
N GLY A 20 -11.42 7.99 -7.73
CA GLY A 20 -11.73 7.46 -9.06
C GLY A 20 -10.97 6.17 -9.37
N LYS A 21 -11.69 5.08 -9.67
CA LYS A 21 -11.08 3.79 -10.06
C LYS A 21 -10.25 3.89 -11.35
N GLU A 22 -10.65 4.75 -12.26
CA GLU A 22 -9.97 5.02 -13.53
C GLU A 22 -9.04 6.24 -13.46
N GLY A 23 -8.81 6.75 -12.24
CA GLY A 23 -7.89 7.86 -12.02
C GLY A 23 -6.44 7.47 -12.33
N ARG A 24 -5.59 8.45 -12.60
CA ARG A 24 -4.19 8.25 -13.01
C ARG A 24 -3.38 7.38 -12.05
N SER A 25 -3.48 7.62 -10.75
CA SER A 25 -2.82 6.78 -9.74
C SER A 25 -3.36 5.34 -9.74
N SER A 26 -4.66 5.15 -9.94
CA SER A 26 -5.28 3.83 -10.05
C SER A 26 -4.84 3.10 -11.32
N THR A 27 -4.79 3.80 -12.46
CA THR A 27 -4.31 3.25 -13.74
C THR A 27 -2.87 2.75 -13.65
N LEU A 28 -1.99 3.52 -13.02
CA LEU A 28 -0.59 3.13 -12.79
C LEU A 28 -0.48 1.95 -11.83
N HIS A 29 -1.31 1.95 -10.78
CA HIS A 29 -1.35 0.85 -9.83
C HIS A 29 -1.84 -0.45 -10.50
N ASP A 30 -2.87 -0.37 -11.32
CA ASP A 30 -3.35 -1.51 -12.09
C ASP A 30 -2.29 -2.04 -13.08
N ALA A 31 -1.52 -1.14 -13.71
CA ALA A 31 -0.39 -1.55 -14.54
C ALA A 31 0.69 -2.29 -13.73
N PHE A 32 1.04 -1.78 -12.55
CA PHE A 32 1.96 -2.46 -11.63
C PHE A 32 1.45 -3.85 -11.23
N LEU A 33 0.15 -4.03 -11.06
CA LEU A 33 -0.46 -5.28 -10.60
C LEU A 33 -0.61 -6.35 -11.70
N ARG A 34 -0.47 -6.02 -12.99
CA ARG A 34 -0.63 -6.98 -14.10
C ARG A 34 0.19 -8.26 -13.95
N PRO A 35 1.50 -8.21 -13.58
CA PRO A 35 2.32 -9.42 -13.44
C PRO A 35 1.82 -10.39 -12.38
N PHE A 36 1.12 -9.88 -11.35
CA PHE A 36 0.66 -10.71 -10.22
C PHE A 36 -0.62 -11.48 -10.51
N GLN A 37 -1.45 -11.05 -11.48
CA GLN A 37 -2.80 -11.57 -11.72
C GLN A 37 -2.87 -13.07 -12.00
N LYS A 38 -1.81 -13.66 -12.58
CA LYS A 38 -1.77 -15.07 -12.93
C LYS A 38 -1.16 -15.98 -11.87
N GLN A 39 -0.44 -15.42 -10.91
CA GLN A 39 0.44 -16.16 -10.00
C GLN A 39 0.18 -15.88 -8.52
N CYS A 40 -0.58 -14.83 -8.23
CA CYS A 40 -0.83 -14.36 -6.87
C CYS A 40 -2.32 -14.12 -6.63
N THR A 41 -2.72 -14.16 -5.37
CA THR A 41 -4.01 -13.62 -4.94
C THR A 41 -3.88 -12.11 -4.77
N VAL A 42 -4.52 -11.33 -5.63
CA VAL A 42 -4.52 -9.86 -5.54
C VAL A 42 -5.82 -9.40 -4.91
N ILE A 43 -5.73 -8.79 -3.72
CA ILE A 43 -6.88 -8.24 -2.98
C ILE A 43 -6.84 -6.72 -3.13
N LYS A 44 -7.76 -6.16 -3.92
CA LYS A 44 -7.90 -4.73 -4.13
C LYS A 44 -8.81 -4.11 -3.08
N MET A 45 -8.34 -3.08 -2.40
CA MET A 45 -9.07 -2.30 -1.40
C MET A 45 -9.19 -0.85 -1.89
N TYR A 46 -10.39 -0.45 -2.27
CA TYR A 46 -10.71 0.92 -2.70
C TYR A 46 -11.23 1.69 -1.49
N VAL A 47 -10.35 2.49 -0.86
CA VAL A 47 -10.67 3.14 0.43
C VAL A 47 -11.87 4.09 0.39
N TYR A 48 -12.23 4.59 -0.79
CA TYR A 48 -13.43 5.42 -0.97
C TYR A 48 -14.73 4.64 -1.05
N GLU A 49 -14.66 3.31 -1.19
CA GLU A 49 -15.83 2.41 -1.20
C GLU A 49 -16.00 1.65 0.12
N MET A 50 -15.01 1.79 1.01
CA MET A 50 -15.00 1.12 2.31
C MET A 50 -15.71 1.99 3.36
N ASP A 51 -16.51 1.35 4.20
CA ASP A 51 -17.00 2.00 5.43
C ASP A 51 -15.89 1.97 6.46
N ILE A 52 -15.24 3.12 6.69
CA ILE A 52 -14.12 3.27 7.62
C ILE A 52 -14.39 4.45 8.54
N GLN A 53 -14.66 4.18 9.81
CA GLN A 53 -14.75 5.22 10.81
C GLN A 53 -13.36 5.77 11.15
N PRO A 54 -13.16 7.09 11.28
CA PRO A 54 -11.88 7.68 11.69
C PRO A 54 -11.42 7.13 13.04
N CYS A 55 -10.10 6.99 13.21
CA CYS A 55 -9.54 6.64 14.51
C CYS A 55 -9.81 7.75 15.53
N THR A 56 -10.44 7.40 16.66
CA THR A 56 -10.78 8.35 17.72
C THR A 56 -9.73 8.41 18.84
N GLY A 57 -8.62 7.66 18.73
CA GLY A 57 -7.59 7.64 19.77
C GLY A 57 -8.06 7.01 21.09
N CYS A 58 -9.08 6.17 21.06
CA CYS A 58 -9.72 5.60 22.26
C CYS A 58 -8.84 4.66 23.10
N GLY A 59 -7.67 4.26 22.60
CA GLY A 59 -6.74 3.35 23.30
C GLY A 59 -7.15 1.87 23.32
N PHE A 60 -8.30 1.49 22.79
CA PHE A 60 -8.78 0.11 22.84
C PHE A 60 -7.78 -0.92 22.28
N CYS A 61 -7.08 -0.59 21.19
CA CYS A 61 -6.05 -1.46 20.59
C CYS A 61 -4.77 -1.55 21.45
N ALA A 62 -4.59 -0.67 22.43
CA ALA A 62 -3.46 -0.75 23.35
C ALA A 62 -3.55 -1.99 24.27
N ASP A 63 -4.74 -2.44 24.61
CA ASP A 63 -4.96 -3.62 25.45
C ASP A 63 -5.32 -4.88 24.66
N ARG A 64 -5.77 -4.73 23.43
CA ARG A 64 -6.25 -5.82 22.56
C ARG A 64 -5.67 -5.66 21.16
N VAL A 65 -5.45 -6.79 20.46
CA VAL A 65 -5.03 -6.78 19.05
C VAL A 65 -6.27 -6.66 18.16
N ASP A 66 -7.07 -5.61 18.39
CA ASP A 66 -8.32 -5.37 17.67
C ASP A 66 -8.71 -3.88 17.76
N CYS A 67 -9.71 -3.45 16.99
CA CYS A 67 -10.30 -2.13 17.06
C CYS A 67 -11.72 -2.21 17.64
N ILE A 68 -12.13 -1.14 18.33
CA ILE A 68 -13.52 -1.04 18.84
C ILE A 68 -14.54 -0.95 17.71
N PHE A 69 -14.17 -0.33 16.58
CA PHE A 69 -15.04 -0.22 15.40
C PHE A 69 -15.10 -1.55 14.64
N LYS A 70 -16.32 -1.99 14.31
CA LYS A 70 -16.60 -3.20 13.54
C LYS A 70 -17.07 -2.82 12.14
N ASP A 71 -16.14 -2.33 11.35
CA ASP A 71 -16.30 -1.83 10.00
C ASP A 71 -15.39 -2.61 9.02
N ASP A 72 -15.25 -2.14 7.78
CA ASP A 72 -14.47 -2.82 6.72
C ASP A 72 -12.98 -2.98 7.07
N MET A 73 -12.47 -2.25 8.07
CA MET A 73 -11.11 -2.41 8.53
C MET A 73 -10.82 -3.79 9.12
N ILE A 74 -11.82 -4.55 9.60
CA ILE A 74 -11.61 -5.91 10.10
C ILE A 74 -11.06 -6.82 9.00
N ALA A 75 -11.68 -6.79 7.82
CA ALA A 75 -11.21 -7.56 6.66
C ALA A 75 -9.86 -7.03 6.15
N ALA A 76 -9.67 -5.71 6.18
CA ALA A 76 -8.40 -5.08 5.81
C ALA A 76 -7.25 -5.49 6.73
N TYR A 77 -7.45 -5.56 8.04
CA TYR A 77 -6.42 -6.04 8.98
C TYR A 77 -5.98 -7.46 8.65
N THR A 78 -6.93 -8.37 8.42
CA THR A 78 -6.62 -9.75 8.03
C THR A 78 -5.82 -9.80 6.72
N THR A 79 -6.22 -9.01 5.73
CA THR A 79 -5.52 -8.92 4.44
C THR A 79 -4.09 -8.40 4.61
N LEU A 80 -3.88 -7.34 5.38
CA LEU A 80 -2.56 -6.74 5.63
C LEU A 80 -1.63 -7.68 6.41
N LEU A 81 -2.17 -8.44 7.36
CA LEU A 81 -1.40 -9.43 8.12
C LEU A 81 -0.87 -10.56 7.23
N ASN A 82 -1.68 -11.04 6.30
CA ASN A 82 -1.36 -12.19 5.46
C ASN A 82 -0.69 -11.83 4.13
N ALA A 83 -0.53 -10.54 3.80
CA ALA A 83 0.06 -10.10 2.56
C ALA A 83 1.58 -10.32 2.54
N ASP A 84 2.10 -10.79 1.40
CA ASP A 84 3.53 -10.84 1.07
C ASP A 84 4.02 -9.51 0.46
N LEU A 85 3.10 -8.79 -0.19
CA LEU A 85 3.33 -7.47 -0.77
C LEU A 85 2.16 -6.55 -0.44
N ILE A 86 2.46 -5.36 0.05
CA ILE A 86 1.50 -4.29 0.29
C ILE A 86 1.81 -3.14 -0.66
N THR A 87 0.87 -2.82 -1.53
CA THR A 87 1.02 -1.71 -2.49
C THR A 87 0.00 -0.63 -2.22
N VAL A 88 0.41 0.62 -2.34
CA VAL A 88 -0.43 1.78 -2.09
C VAL A 88 -0.37 2.72 -3.28
N SER A 89 -1.50 3.22 -3.73
CA SER A 89 -1.56 4.33 -4.68
C SER A 89 -2.41 5.47 -4.15
N SER A 90 -2.01 6.72 -4.43
CA SER A 90 -2.77 7.91 -4.05
C SER A 90 -2.52 9.06 -5.02
N PRO A 91 -3.53 9.82 -5.40
CA PRO A 91 -3.30 11.17 -5.89
C PRO A 91 -2.76 12.03 -4.74
N LEU A 92 -2.02 13.09 -5.11
CA LEU A 92 -1.49 14.05 -4.16
C LEU A 92 -2.52 15.17 -3.95
N TYR A 93 -3.09 15.25 -2.75
CA TYR A 93 -4.03 16.31 -2.35
C TYR A 93 -3.38 17.16 -1.26
N PHE A 94 -3.21 18.47 -1.52
CA PHE A 94 -2.55 19.40 -0.58
C PHE A 94 -1.21 18.86 -0.05
N SER A 95 -0.35 18.40 -0.97
CA SER A 95 0.97 17.80 -0.69
C SER A 95 0.92 16.53 0.17
N SER A 96 -0.22 15.88 0.31
CA SER A 96 -0.40 14.69 1.16
C SER A 96 -1.23 13.61 0.47
N LEU A 97 -1.46 12.52 1.18
CA LEU A 97 -2.39 11.47 0.79
C LEU A 97 -3.82 11.98 0.86
N THR A 98 -4.75 11.30 0.20
CA THR A 98 -6.17 11.60 0.31
C THR A 98 -6.69 11.36 1.73
N GLY A 99 -7.74 12.07 2.14
CA GLY A 99 -8.31 11.96 3.48
C GLY A 99 -8.77 10.53 3.82
N SER A 100 -9.45 9.84 2.89
CA SER A 100 -9.90 8.46 3.10
C SER A 100 -8.73 7.48 3.26
N LEU A 101 -7.65 7.64 2.48
CA LEU A 101 -6.45 6.82 2.64
C LEU A 101 -5.75 7.12 3.97
N LYS A 102 -5.69 8.40 4.38
CA LYS A 102 -5.13 8.75 5.69
C LYS A 102 -5.96 8.16 6.83
N CYS A 103 -7.29 8.15 6.71
CA CYS A 103 -8.19 7.52 7.67
C CYS A 103 -7.90 6.00 7.77
N PHE A 104 -7.75 5.31 6.64
CA PHE A 104 -7.35 3.90 6.60
C PHE A 104 -6.01 3.66 7.33
N ILE A 105 -5.00 4.49 7.06
CA ILE A 105 -3.67 4.40 7.68
C ILE A 105 -3.75 4.65 9.19
N ASP A 106 -4.51 5.65 9.64
CA ASP A 106 -4.67 5.94 11.06
C ASP A 106 -5.33 4.78 11.82
N ARG A 107 -6.24 4.05 11.18
CA ARG A 107 -6.85 2.84 11.73
C ARG A 107 -5.86 1.68 11.87
N CYS A 108 -4.73 1.70 11.16
CA CYS A 108 -3.65 0.73 11.33
C CYS A 108 -2.84 0.92 12.64
N GLN A 109 -3.28 1.80 13.54
CA GLN A 109 -2.76 1.90 14.92
C GLN A 109 -2.79 0.54 15.66
N VAL A 110 -3.69 -0.36 15.29
CA VAL A 110 -3.73 -1.75 15.79
C VAL A 110 -2.39 -2.46 15.58
N PHE A 111 -1.76 -2.30 14.40
CA PHE A 111 -0.46 -2.95 14.10
C PHE A 111 0.69 -2.28 14.85
N TRP A 112 0.62 -0.97 15.08
CA TRP A 112 1.60 -0.27 15.91
C TRP A 112 1.60 -0.82 17.34
N GLU A 113 0.43 -1.01 17.93
CA GLU A 113 0.30 -1.59 19.27
C GLU A 113 0.70 -3.08 19.30
N LEU A 114 0.35 -3.85 18.28
CA LEU A 114 0.81 -5.23 18.12
C LEU A 114 2.33 -5.33 18.08
N ARG A 115 2.99 -4.46 17.30
CA ARG A 115 4.45 -4.45 17.16
C ARG A 115 5.18 -4.15 18.46
N LYS A 116 4.63 -3.29 19.32
CA LYS A 116 5.20 -3.01 20.64
C LYS A 116 5.24 -4.24 21.56
N ARG A 117 4.32 -5.19 21.34
CA ARG A 117 4.16 -6.37 22.19
C ARG A 117 4.86 -7.60 21.64
N SER A 118 5.01 -7.70 20.32
CA SER A 118 5.59 -8.86 19.66
C SER A 118 7.07 -8.62 19.36
N LEU A 119 7.93 -9.48 19.91
CA LEU A 119 9.35 -9.57 19.55
C LEU A 119 9.59 -10.54 18.39
N GLU A 120 8.54 -11.21 17.90
CA GLU A 120 8.67 -12.18 16.81
C GLU A 120 8.93 -11.46 15.48
N GLN A 121 9.91 -11.98 14.74
CA GLN A 121 10.17 -11.57 13.36
C GLN A 121 8.96 -11.97 12.49
N GLN A 122 8.21 -11.00 12.03
CA GLN A 122 7.19 -11.25 11.02
C GLN A 122 7.84 -11.78 9.73
N GLU A 123 7.10 -12.62 8.98
CA GLU A 123 7.54 -13.03 7.63
C GLU A 123 7.86 -11.80 6.78
N ARG A 124 8.84 -11.93 5.88
CA ARG A 124 9.24 -10.86 4.97
C ARG A 124 8.05 -10.44 4.12
N LYS A 125 7.63 -9.20 4.26
CA LYS A 125 6.68 -8.55 3.33
C LYS A 125 7.34 -7.34 2.68
N TYR A 126 6.88 -7.01 1.49
CA TYR A 126 7.39 -5.86 0.76
C TYR A 126 6.36 -4.74 0.71
N GLY A 127 6.84 -3.50 0.59
CA GLY A 127 6.02 -2.30 0.45
C GLY A 127 6.36 -1.53 -0.82
N PHE A 128 5.35 -1.05 -1.56
CA PHE A 128 5.53 -0.25 -2.76
C PHE A 128 4.50 0.88 -2.84
N PHE A 129 4.93 2.07 -3.28
CA PHE A 129 4.08 3.25 -3.35
C PHE A 129 4.11 3.92 -4.72
N ILE A 130 2.92 4.34 -5.18
CA ILE A 130 2.71 5.12 -6.40
C ILE A 130 1.93 6.39 -6.03
N SER A 131 2.40 7.55 -6.46
CA SER A 131 1.64 8.79 -6.30
C SER A 131 1.71 9.67 -7.53
N VAL A 132 0.64 10.42 -7.78
CA VAL A 132 0.54 11.37 -8.88
C VAL A 132 0.06 12.71 -8.35
N GLY A 133 0.57 13.80 -8.92
CA GLY A 133 0.14 15.16 -8.58
C GLY A 133 0.22 16.10 -9.76
N GLY A 134 -0.68 17.08 -9.85
CA GLY A 134 -0.70 18.07 -10.93
C GLY A 134 0.41 19.11 -10.82
N GLY A 135 0.98 19.32 -9.62
CA GLY A 135 2.03 20.29 -9.37
C GLY A 135 3.41 19.88 -9.89
N ASP A 136 4.34 20.86 -9.87
CA ASP A 136 5.76 20.66 -10.15
C ASP A 136 6.56 21.61 -9.26
N TYR A 137 6.74 21.22 -8.00
CA TYR A 137 7.53 22.00 -7.05
C TYR A 137 8.40 21.09 -6.19
N PRO A 138 9.54 21.60 -5.70
CA PRO A 138 10.48 20.79 -4.91
C PRO A 138 9.79 20.15 -3.70
N ARG A 139 10.09 18.87 -3.47
CA ARG A 139 9.67 18.12 -2.29
C ARG A 139 8.14 17.91 -2.17
N MET A 140 7.38 18.07 -3.26
CA MET A 140 5.90 17.98 -3.23
C MET A 140 5.37 16.64 -2.69
N PHE A 141 6.09 15.55 -2.90
CA PHE A 141 5.71 14.21 -2.42
C PHE A 141 6.26 13.87 -1.03
N GLU A 142 7.13 14.70 -0.45
CA GLU A 142 7.79 14.39 0.81
C GLU A 142 6.81 14.12 1.97
N PRO A 143 5.75 14.92 2.20
CA PRO A 143 4.81 14.63 3.27
C PRO A 143 4.11 13.28 3.10
N SER A 144 3.72 12.93 1.86
CA SER A 144 3.08 11.65 1.59
C SER A 144 4.06 10.47 1.75
N THR A 145 5.33 10.63 1.33
CA THR A 145 6.35 9.57 1.49
C THR A 145 6.70 9.33 2.95
N ILE A 146 6.73 10.37 3.79
CA ILE A 146 6.93 10.24 5.24
C ILE A 146 5.80 9.40 5.87
N ILE A 147 4.54 9.67 5.53
CA ILE A 147 3.39 8.90 6.04
C ILE A 147 3.50 7.43 5.61
N ILE A 148 3.77 7.18 4.33
CA ILE A 148 3.91 5.83 3.77
C ILE A 148 5.09 5.08 4.40
N ARG A 149 6.21 5.74 4.65
CA ARG A 149 7.35 5.17 5.38
C ARG A 149 6.93 4.66 6.76
N HIS A 150 6.22 5.47 7.54
CA HIS A 150 5.74 5.07 8.85
C HIS A 150 4.71 3.94 8.77
N PHE A 151 3.81 3.97 7.79
CA PHE A 151 2.85 2.91 7.53
C PHE A 151 3.55 1.57 7.23
N PHE A 152 4.48 1.54 6.28
CA PHE A 152 5.22 0.33 5.93
C PHE A 152 6.10 -0.17 7.08
N ASN A 153 6.77 0.73 7.80
CA ASN A 153 7.53 0.36 8.99
C ASN A 153 6.64 -0.29 10.05
N THR A 154 5.44 0.23 10.28
CA THR A 154 4.48 -0.32 11.24
C THR A 154 4.07 -1.74 10.88
N LEU A 155 3.91 -2.02 9.58
CA LEU A 155 3.57 -3.35 9.06
C LEU A 155 4.77 -4.29 8.89
N GLY A 156 6.00 -3.83 9.19
CA GLY A 156 7.21 -4.63 9.02
C GLY A 156 7.63 -4.85 7.56
N CYS A 157 7.23 -3.97 6.65
CA CYS A 157 7.57 -4.09 5.24
C CYS A 157 9.03 -3.74 4.97
N ILE A 158 9.62 -4.45 4.01
CA ILE A 158 10.88 -4.08 3.34
C ILE A 158 10.50 -3.18 2.16
N PHE A 159 11.04 -1.99 2.09
CA PHE A 159 10.76 -1.02 1.01
C PHE A 159 12.01 -0.19 0.69
N ASP A 160 11.99 0.44 -0.48
CA ASP A 160 13.00 1.44 -0.88
C ASP A 160 12.27 2.64 -1.50
N GLU A 161 12.41 3.80 -0.88
CA GLU A 161 11.76 5.03 -1.37
C GLU A 161 12.28 5.47 -2.74
N LYS A 162 13.47 5.03 -3.13
CA LYS A 162 14.02 5.30 -4.48
C LYS A 162 13.30 4.53 -5.58
N GLU A 163 12.61 3.44 -5.22
CA GLU A 163 11.79 2.64 -6.14
C GLU A 163 10.35 3.17 -6.25
N TYR A 164 9.92 4.09 -5.38
CA TYR A 164 8.58 4.68 -5.46
C TYR A 164 8.37 5.37 -6.80
N GLN A 165 7.17 5.23 -7.33
CA GLN A 165 6.78 5.91 -8.57
C GLN A 165 5.98 7.17 -8.25
N LEU A 166 6.66 8.32 -8.35
CA LEU A 166 6.13 9.63 -8.00
C LEU A 166 6.10 10.50 -9.28
N TYR A 167 4.91 10.87 -9.72
CA TYR A 167 4.70 11.58 -10.96
C TYR A 167 4.09 12.95 -10.70
N GLY A 168 4.89 14.01 -10.85
CA GLY A 168 4.42 15.40 -10.96
C GLY A 168 3.94 15.74 -12.37
N LYS A 169 3.34 16.91 -12.53
CA LYS A 169 2.78 17.39 -13.82
C LYS A 169 1.77 16.44 -14.46
N LEU A 170 0.99 15.75 -13.67
CA LEU A 170 -0.02 14.83 -14.12
C LEU A 170 -1.38 15.22 -13.50
N ASP A 171 -1.99 16.30 -14.04
CA ASP A 171 -3.21 16.91 -13.51
C ASP A 171 -4.49 16.30 -14.09
N THR A 172 -5.64 16.77 -13.61
CA THR A 172 -6.94 16.36 -14.08
C THR A 172 -7.07 16.60 -15.59
N GLY A 173 -7.43 15.54 -16.34
CA GLY A 173 -7.50 15.57 -17.80
C GLY A 173 -6.27 15.04 -18.51
N ASP A 174 -5.11 14.94 -17.83
CA ASP A 174 -3.92 14.34 -18.43
C ASP A 174 -4.06 12.82 -18.57
N VAL A 175 -3.49 12.29 -19.63
CA VAL A 175 -3.49 10.86 -19.92
C VAL A 175 -2.20 10.23 -19.40
N VAL A 176 -2.33 9.12 -18.69
CA VAL A 176 -1.18 8.29 -18.32
C VAL A 176 -0.54 7.75 -19.60
N SER A 177 0.74 8.07 -19.81
CA SER A 177 1.44 7.65 -21.01
C SER A 177 1.71 6.13 -21.01
N ARG A 178 1.93 5.58 -22.21
CA ARG A 178 2.34 4.19 -22.36
C ARG A 178 3.64 3.89 -21.62
N GLU A 179 4.61 4.80 -21.69
CA GLU A 179 5.90 4.68 -21.00
C GLU A 179 5.71 4.57 -19.46
N MET A 180 4.82 5.39 -18.87
CA MET A 180 4.52 5.31 -17.44
C MET A 180 3.92 3.96 -17.05
N THR A 181 3.01 3.43 -17.87
CA THR A 181 2.40 2.11 -17.61
C THR A 181 3.39 0.97 -17.77
N GLU A 182 4.25 0.99 -18.79
CA GLU A 182 5.32 0.00 -19.00
C GLU A 182 6.34 0.04 -17.84
N ARG A 183 6.69 1.22 -17.35
CA ARG A 183 7.55 1.38 -16.16
C ARG A 183 6.88 0.81 -14.90
N ALA A 184 5.59 1.06 -14.70
CA ALA A 184 4.85 0.49 -13.57
C ALA A 184 4.79 -1.05 -13.65
N GLU A 185 4.53 -1.61 -14.82
CA GLU A 185 4.50 -3.05 -15.03
C GLU A 185 5.87 -3.69 -14.84
N SER A 186 6.94 -3.08 -15.34
CA SER A 186 8.32 -3.53 -15.12
C SER A 186 8.69 -3.54 -13.64
N MET A 187 8.25 -2.55 -12.88
CA MET A 187 8.43 -2.54 -11.42
C MET A 187 7.62 -3.66 -10.76
N GLY A 188 6.42 -3.93 -11.23
CA GLY A 188 5.61 -5.08 -10.80
C GLY A 188 6.33 -6.41 -11.00
N GLN A 189 6.97 -6.63 -12.17
CA GLN A 189 7.79 -7.82 -12.44
C GLN A 189 8.93 -7.97 -11.42
N ARG A 190 9.61 -6.88 -11.08
CA ARG A 190 10.69 -6.87 -10.08
C ARG A 190 10.17 -7.29 -8.71
N TYR A 191 9.06 -6.73 -8.25
CA TYR A 191 8.47 -7.07 -6.96
C TYR A 191 7.91 -8.49 -6.92
N LEU A 192 7.39 -8.99 -8.02
CA LEU A 192 7.00 -10.40 -8.15
C LEU A 192 8.22 -11.33 -7.93
N HIS A 193 9.40 -10.96 -8.48
CA HIS A 193 10.65 -11.68 -8.23
C HIS A 193 11.05 -11.63 -6.75
N TYR A 194 10.95 -10.47 -6.08
CA TYR A 194 11.29 -10.33 -4.67
C TYR A 194 10.43 -11.21 -3.77
N ILE A 195 9.09 -11.21 -3.94
CA ILE A 195 8.21 -12.06 -3.12
C ILE A 195 8.42 -13.54 -3.38
N ALA A 196 8.84 -13.92 -4.59
CA ALA A 196 9.17 -15.31 -4.94
C ALA A 196 10.52 -15.79 -4.35
N GLY A 197 11.22 -14.96 -3.60
CA GLY A 197 12.47 -15.29 -2.91
C GLY A 197 13.74 -14.82 -3.63
N GLY A 198 13.59 -13.98 -4.67
CA GLY A 198 14.72 -13.30 -5.30
C GLY A 198 15.36 -12.26 -4.36
N GLU A 199 16.62 -11.91 -4.63
CA GLU A 199 17.31 -10.85 -3.90
C GLU A 199 16.79 -9.47 -4.33
N LYS A 200 16.65 -8.57 -3.35
CA LYS A 200 16.33 -7.15 -3.55
C LYS A 200 17.62 -6.37 -3.76
#